data_12a18239b255d04563d67a3689464325
#
_entry.id   12a18239b255d04563d67a3689464325
#
_cell.length_a   1.000
_cell.length_b   1.000
_cell.length_c   1.000
_cell.angle_alpha   90.00
_cell.angle_beta   90.00
_cell.angle_gamma   90.00
#
_symmetry.space_group_name_H-M   'P 1'
#
loop_
_entity.id
_entity.type
_entity.pdbx_description
1 polymer ?
#
loop_
_entity_poly.entity_id
_entity_poly.type
_entity_poly.pdbx_seq_one_letter_code
_entity_poly.pdbx_strand_id
1 'polypeptide(L)'
;MSALAWPWLQFAALALLIGVAGYRLTREADAIADALALSRTWIGVALVATVTSLPELAAGVTAVAWALAPNVAVGNALGACVTNLAFLAVVDLLVRGNPLYRQASQSHILAAGFGAMMLGVVVLAVLLGQAAQRAGGAPAPLQALPGGIGPQTPLLLVLYLVAVRAIFRHESDGAAASATAPAPADARHRARLRGHALRFAFAALVVLLAGMRLPFVATEVAQAMGWSGSLVGTVFVAAVTTLPEMAVTLSAIRIGALDLAVGNLLGSNLFNLAILAIDDLFHPGASLLAEVSAVHATTAAVAVVMTGLAVVGLFYRPQQRLLRAVGWVSIGLVALYALNVTALGLYGP
;
A
#
# COMPACT_ATOMS: atom_id res chain seq x y z
N MET A 1 35.53 3.47 -2.96
CA MET A 1 34.17 3.98 -2.69
C MET A 1 34.04 4.13 -1.19
N SER A 2 33.52 5.25 -0.69
CA SER A 2 33.29 5.42 0.75
C SER A 2 32.31 4.33 1.24
N ALA A 3 32.50 3.84 2.47
CA ALA A 3 31.63 2.83 3.08
C ALA A 3 30.13 3.24 3.04
N LEU A 4 29.86 4.54 2.98
CA LEU A 4 28.53 5.13 2.89
C LEU A 4 27.89 5.01 1.48
N ALA A 5 28.69 5.06 0.41
CA ALA A 5 28.17 5.10 -0.96
C ALA A 5 27.62 3.75 -1.42
N TRP A 6 28.14 2.65 -0.90
CA TRP A 6 27.76 1.31 -1.35
C TRP A 6 26.30 0.92 -1.00
N PRO A 7 25.80 1.10 0.24
CA PRO A 7 24.38 0.85 0.55
C PRO A 7 23.42 1.70 -0.29
N TRP A 8 23.75 2.99 -0.52
CA TRP A 8 22.93 3.86 -1.35
C TRP A 8 22.88 3.44 -2.82
N LEU A 9 23.99 2.96 -3.39
CA LEU A 9 24.02 2.41 -4.75
C LEU A 9 23.15 1.15 -4.87
N GLN A 10 23.23 0.24 -3.89
CA GLN A 10 22.36 -0.93 -3.86
C GLN A 10 20.90 -0.53 -3.73
N PHE A 11 20.57 0.43 -2.85
CA PHE A 11 19.23 0.92 -2.66
C PHE A 11 18.67 1.52 -3.96
N ALA A 12 19.44 2.37 -4.64
CA ALA A 12 19.05 2.97 -5.92
C ALA A 12 18.87 1.90 -7.04
N ALA A 13 19.75 0.89 -7.08
CA ALA A 13 19.61 -0.22 -8.03
C ALA A 13 18.34 -1.05 -7.78
N LEU A 14 18.01 -1.35 -6.51
CA LEU A 14 16.78 -2.04 -6.15
C LEU A 14 15.55 -1.19 -6.48
N ALA A 15 15.59 0.12 -6.21
CA ALA A 15 14.53 1.04 -6.58
C ALA A 15 14.26 1.03 -8.10
N LEU A 16 15.33 1.07 -8.90
CA LEU A 16 15.22 0.99 -10.36
C LEU A 16 14.65 -0.36 -10.81
N LEU A 17 15.11 -1.47 -10.24
CA LEU A 17 14.60 -2.81 -10.54
C LEU A 17 13.11 -2.94 -10.20
N ILE A 18 12.69 -2.52 -9.00
CA ILE A 18 11.30 -2.55 -8.56
C ILE A 18 10.43 -1.66 -9.45
N GLY A 19 10.87 -0.44 -9.75
CA GLY A 19 10.13 0.47 -10.61
C GLY A 19 9.94 -0.07 -12.03
N VAL A 20 11.02 -0.55 -12.67
CA VAL A 20 10.96 -1.09 -14.05
C VAL A 20 10.20 -2.41 -14.12
N ALA A 21 10.49 -3.34 -13.20
CA ALA A 21 9.83 -4.64 -13.18
C ALA A 21 8.36 -4.52 -12.76
N GLY A 22 8.04 -3.65 -11.78
CA GLY A 22 6.68 -3.36 -11.35
C GLY A 22 5.83 -2.74 -12.47
N TYR A 23 6.36 -1.78 -13.21
CA TYR A 23 5.70 -1.24 -14.40
C TYR A 23 5.36 -2.35 -15.43
N ARG A 24 6.32 -3.24 -15.73
CA ARG A 24 6.09 -4.38 -16.62
C ARG A 24 5.07 -5.36 -16.08
N LEU A 25 5.18 -5.68 -14.79
CA LEU A 25 4.26 -6.57 -14.08
C LEU A 25 2.81 -6.12 -14.25
N THR A 26 2.55 -4.84 -14.00
CA THR A 26 1.21 -4.25 -14.16
C THR A 26 0.71 -4.31 -15.58
N ARG A 27 1.56 -3.95 -16.55
CA ARG A 27 1.19 -4.00 -17.98
C ARG A 27 0.81 -5.41 -18.45
N GLU A 28 1.51 -6.43 -17.96
CA GLU A 28 1.20 -7.81 -18.30
C GLU A 28 -0.06 -8.28 -17.55
N ALA A 29 -0.30 -7.80 -16.31
CA ALA A 29 -1.54 -8.06 -15.57
C ALA A 29 -2.77 -7.50 -16.31
N ASP A 30 -2.70 -6.25 -16.80
CA ASP A 30 -3.76 -5.63 -17.59
C ASP A 30 -4.03 -6.43 -18.88
N ALA A 31 -2.98 -6.85 -19.59
CA ALA A 31 -3.12 -7.65 -20.80
C ALA A 31 -3.75 -9.04 -20.54
N ILE A 32 -3.45 -9.67 -19.41
CA ILE A 32 -4.07 -10.93 -18.97
C ILE A 32 -5.55 -10.69 -18.66
N ALA A 33 -5.84 -9.61 -17.98
CA ALA A 33 -7.17 -9.21 -17.60
C ALA A 33 -8.08 -8.95 -18.81
N ASP A 34 -7.57 -8.19 -19.80
CA ASP A 34 -8.27 -7.95 -21.06
C ASP A 34 -8.50 -9.26 -21.84
N ALA A 35 -7.50 -10.16 -21.86
CA ALA A 35 -7.60 -11.45 -22.52
C ALA A 35 -8.63 -12.39 -21.85
N LEU A 36 -8.86 -12.26 -20.54
CA LEU A 36 -9.85 -13.04 -19.79
C LEU A 36 -11.23 -12.37 -19.74
N ALA A 37 -11.40 -11.20 -20.42
CA ALA A 37 -12.61 -10.39 -20.43
C ALA A 37 -13.15 -10.09 -19.01
N LEU A 38 -12.25 -9.90 -18.04
CA LEU A 38 -12.61 -9.52 -16.68
C LEU A 38 -13.05 -8.05 -16.64
N SER A 39 -13.98 -7.69 -15.76
CA SER A 39 -14.41 -6.28 -15.66
C SER A 39 -13.26 -5.39 -15.21
N ARG A 40 -13.07 -4.24 -15.87
CA ARG A 40 -11.94 -3.32 -15.59
C ARG A 40 -11.90 -2.83 -14.15
N THR A 41 -13.03 -2.70 -13.51
CA THR A 41 -13.15 -2.20 -12.14
C THR A 41 -12.68 -3.26 -11.13
N TRP A 42 -13.11 -4.50 -11.30
CA TRP A 42 -12.68 -5.61 -10.42
C TRP A 42 -11.19 -5.91 -10.54
N ILE A 43 -10.67 -5.84 -11.78
CA ILE A 43 -9.25 -6.04 -12.07
C ILE A 43 -8.42 -4.96 -11.40
N GLY A 44 -8.84 -3.69 -11.50
CA GLY A 44 -8.09 -2.56 -10.93
C GLY A 44 -7.98 -2.64 -9.41
N VAL A 45 -9.10 -2.87 -8.71
CA VAL A 45 -9.13 -2.78 -7.25
C VAL A 45 -8.56 -4.04 -6.58
N ALA A 46 -8.85 -5.23 -7.09
CA ALA A 46 -8.42 -6.47 -6.43
C ALA A 46 -7.12 -7.05 -7.02
N LEU A 47 -7.04 -7.21 -8.35
CA LEU A 47 -5.90 -7.87 -8.96
C LEU A 47 -4.70 -6.92 -9.10
N VAL A 48 -4.92 -5.73 -9.65
CA VAL A 48 -3.82 -4.77 -9.90
C VAL A 48 -3.26 -4.30 -8.57
N ALA A 49 -4.11 -3.89 -7.61
CA ALA A 49 -3.66 -3.48 -6.28
C ALA A 49 -2.86 -4.57 -5.55
N THR A 50 -3.31 -5.84 -5.59
CA THR A 50 -2.57 -6.95 -4.99
C THR A 50 -1.23 -7.19 -5.69
N VAL A 51 -1.20 -7.12 -7.02
CA VAL A 51 0.00 -7.38 -7.81
C VAL A 51 1.04 -6.26 -7.67
N THR A 52 0.59 -5.01 -7.60
CA THR A 52 1.49 -3.87 -7.40
C THR A 52 2.10 -3.83 -6.01
N SER A 53 1.39 -4.34 -5.00
CA SER A 53 1.88 -4.43 -3.61
C SER A 53 2.68 -5.71 -3.30
N LEU A 54 3.10 -6.47 -4.32
CA LEU A 54 4.03 -7.60 -4.13
C LEU A 54 5.41 -7.18 -3.58
N PRO A 55 5.99 -6.02 -3.96
CA PRO A 55 7.22 -5.55 -3.35
C PRO A 55 7.08 -5.29 -1.84
N GLU A 56 5.94 -4.69 -1.43
CA GLU A 56 5.61 -4.44 -0.02
C GLU A 56 5.54 -5.74 0.77
N LEU A 57 4.83 -6.74 0.24
CA LEU A 57 4.71 -8.06 0.85
C LEU A 57 6.08 -8.74 0.98
N ALA A 58 6.87 -8.76 -0.09
CA ALA A 58 8.20 -9.36 -0.07
C ALA A 58 9.14 -8.66 0.92
N ALA A 59 9.11 -7.32 0.95
CA ALA A 59 9.91 -6.52 1.86
C ALA A 59 9.45 -6.71 3.32
N GLY A 60 8.14 -6.68 3.59
CA GLY A 60 7.58 -6.86 4.92
C GLY A 60 7.96 -8.21 5.53
N VAL A 61 7.60 -9.31 4.85
CA VAL A 61 7.91 -10.66 5.31
C VAL A 61 9.43 -10.85 5.49
N THR A 62 10.25 -10.36 4.57
CA THR A 62 11.72 -10.46 4.70
C THR A 62 12.25 -9.65 5.88
N ALA A 63 11.69 -8.46 6.11
CA ALA A 63 12.10 -7.59 7.21
C ALA A 63 11.85 -8.25 8.57
N VAL A 64 10.71 -8.92 8.76
CA VAL A 64 10.40 -9.58 10.03
C VAL A 64 11.09 -10.93 10.19
N ALA A 65 11.08 -11.78 9.13
CA ALA A 65 11.53 -13.16 9.24
C ALA A 65 13.05 -13.32 9.17
N TRP A 66 13.75 -12.49 8.40
CA TRP A 66 15.19 -12.69 8.13
C TRP A 66 16.05 -11.48 8.46
N ALA A 67 15.60 -10.25 8.20
CA ALA A 67 16.35 -9.05 8.55
C ALA A 67 16.20 -8.64 10.02
N LEU A 68 15.25 -9.25 10.75
CA LEU A 68 14.92 -8.95 12.16
C LEU A 68 14.75 -7.45 12.40
N ALA A 69 14.08 -6.78 11.47
CA ALA A 69 13.86 -5.34 11.43
C ALA A 69 12.35 -5.01 11.43
N PRO A 70 11.60 -5.31 12.52
CA PRO A 70 10.15 -5.16 12.56
C PRO A 70 9.70 -3.72 12.33
N ASN A 71 10.46 -2.72 12.78
CA ASN A 71 10.16 -1.32 12.52
C ASN A 71 10.28 -0.94 11.03
N VAL A 72 11.13 -1.62 10.26
CA VAL A 72 11.22 -1.43 8.80
C VAL A 72 9.98 -2.03 8.12
N ALA A 73 9.53 -3.21 8.55
CA ALA A 73 8.34 -3.87 8.00
C ALA A 73 7.07 -3.02 8.21
N VAL A 74 6.78 -2.67 9.47
CA VAL A 74 5.60 -1.86 9.80
C VAL A 74 5.70 -0.46 9.19
N GLY A 75 6.91 0.12 9.19
CA GLY A 75 7.19 1.37 8.49
C GLY A 75 6.88 1.28 7.00
N ASN A 76 7.32 0.23 6.32
CA ASN A 76 7.03 0.00 4.90
C ASN A 76 5.52 -0.02 4.62
N ALA A 77 4.75 -0.86 5.31
CA ALA A 77 3.32 -1.00 5.06
C ALA A 77 2.53 0.29 5.38
N LEU A 78 2.77 0.93 6.52
CA LEU A 78 2.11 2.18 6.89
C LEU A 78 2.61 3.36 6.04
N GLY A 79 3.90 3.37 5.71
CA GLY A 79 4.52 4.35 4.82
C GLY A 79 3.92 4.29 3.41
N ALA A 80 3.68 3.08 2.88
CA ALA A 80 2.98 2.90 1.62
C ALA A 80 1.55 3.48 1.68
N CYS A 81 0.82 3.28 2.80
CA CYS A 81 -0.51 3.86 2.99
C CYS A 81 -0.49 5.40 2.93
N VAL A 82 0.39 6.07 3.70
CA VAL A 82 0.45 7.55 3.68
C VAL A 82 1.00 8.08 2.35
N THR A 83 1.92 7.37 1.70
CA THR A 83 2.46 7.73 0.39
C THR A 83 1.38 7.65 -0.69
N ASN A 84 0.60 6.58 -0.74
CA ASN A 84 -0.52 6.42 -1.66
C ASN A 84 -1.58 7.52 -1.45
N LEU A 85 -1.91 7.86 -0.21
CA LEU A 85 -2.85 8.95 0.10
C LEU A 85 -2.27 10.32 -0.30
N ALA A 86 -0.98 10.58 -0.08
CA ALA A 86 -0.32 11.80 -0.55
C ALA A 86 -0.28 11.86 -2.09
N PHE A 87 -0.16 10.70 -2.75
CA PHE A 87 -0.15 10.62 -4.21
C PHE A 87 -1.50 11.00 -4.85
N LEU A 88 -2.63 10.92 -4.12
CA LEU A 88 -3.91 11.49 -4.56
C LEU A 88 -3.79 13.00 -4.83
N ALA A 89 -2.94 13.72 -4.11
CA ALA A 89 -2.67 15.13 -4.40
C ALA A 89 -1.94 15.32 -5.74
N VAL A 90 -1.02 14.41 -6.08
CA VAL A 90 -0.36 14.40 -7.38
C VAL A 90 -1.36 14.10 -8.50
N VAL A 91 -2.28 13.15 -8.26
CA VAL A 91 -3.38 12.83 -9.18
C VAL A 91 -4.25 14.07 -9.42
N ASP A 92 -4.69 14.76 -8.35
CA ASP A 92 -5.50 15.97 -8.47
C ASP A 92 -4.81 17.09 -9.25
N LEU A 93 -3.49 17.24 -9.07
CA LEU A 93 -2.68 18.21 -9.82
C LEU A 93 -2.60 17.89 -11.33
N LEU A 94 -2.49 16.60 -11.67
CA LEU A 94 -2.35 16.14 -13.06
C LEU A 94 -3.67 16.06 -13.81
N VAL A 95 -4.78 15.94 -13.10
CA VAL A 95 -6.12 15.86 -13.70
C VAL A 95 -6.54 17.21 -14.26
N ARG A 96 -6.87 17.24 -15.55
CA ARG A 96 -7.33 18.43 -16.27
C ARG A 96 -8.83 18.62 -16.14
N GLY A 97 -9.28 19.87 -16.20
CA GLY A 97 -10.71 20.21 -16.13
C GLY A 97 -11.22 20.28 -14.69
N ASN A 98 -12.20 19.44 -14.34
CA ASN A 98 -12.78 19.42 -12.98
C ASN A 98 -11.79 18.81 -11.96
N PRO A 99 -11.88 19.20 -10.66
CA PRO A 99 -11.10 18.57 -9.59
C PRO A 99 -11.26 17.04 -9.54
N LEU A 100 -10.23 16.30 -9.13
CA LEU A 100 -10.23 14.84 -8.99
C LEU A 100 -11.48 14.33 -8.27
N TYR A 101 -11.78 14.91 -7.11
CA TYR A 101 -12.85 14.47 -6.21
C TYR A 101 -14.27 14.68 -6.79
N ARG A 102 -14.41 15.48 -7.85
CA ARG A 102 -15.68 15.61 -8.62
C ARG A 102 -15.84 14.55 -9.70
N GLN A 103 -14.73 14.07 -10.23
CA GLN A 103 -14.74 13.11 -11.33
C GLN A 103 -14.72 11.67 -10.82
N ALA A 104 -14.03 11.41 -9.70
CA ALA A 104 -13.95 10.10 -9.09
C ALA A 104 -15.30 9.62 -8.54
N SER A 105 -15.52 8.31 -8.62
CA SER A 105 -16.72 7.66 -8.10
C SER A 105 -16.80 7.72 -6.56
N GLN A 106 -18.00 7.86 -6.03
CA GLN A 106 -18.24 7.75 -4.59
C GLN A 106 -18.10 6.30 -4.07
N SER A 107 -18.04 5.30 -4.95
CA SER A 107 -17.80 3.91 -4.56
C SER A 107 -16.47 3.72 -3.81
N HIS A 108 -15.47 4.59 -4.08
CA HIS A 108 -14.19 4.59 -3.38
C HIS A 108 -14.28 4.94 -1.88
N ILE A 109 -15.39 5.56 -1.44
CA ILE A 109 -15.65 5.84 -0.01
C ILE A 109 -15.73 4.53 0.78
N LEU A 110 -16.24 3.46 0.17
CA LEU A 110 -16.34 2.15 0.82
C LEU A 110 -14.93 1.59 1.11
N ALA A 111 -14.05 1.62 0.13
CA ALA A 111 -12.65 1.17 0.31
C ALA A 111 -11.92 2.03 1.35
N ALA A 112 -12.07 3.35 1.28
CA ALA A 112 -11.49 4.28 2.24
C ALA A 112 -12.03 4.06 3.67
N GLY A 113 -13.33 3.79 3.82
CA GLY A 113 -13.96 3.49 5.11
C GLY A 113 -13.41 2.23 5.76
N PHE A 114 -13.30 1.12 5.01
CA PHE A 114 -12.65 -0.09 5.50
C PHE A 114 -11.16 0.15 5.82
N GLY A 115 -10.44 0.90 4.99
CA GLY A 115 -9.06 1.28 5.26
C GLY A 115 -8.91 2.06 6.57
N ALA A 116 -9.80 3.03 6.84
CA ALA A 116 -9.80 3.78 8.09
C ALA A 116 -10.07 2.88 9.32
N MET A 117 -11.01 1.92 9.21
CA MET A 117 -11.27 0.95 10.28
C MET A 117 -10.05 0.08 10.56
N MET A 118 -9.41 -0.47 9.52
CA MET A 118 -8.21 -1.29 9.68
C MET A 118 -7.03 -0.49 10.25
N LEU A 119 -6.84 0.75 9.81
CA LEU A 119 -5.84 1.67 10.40
C LEU A 119 -6.13 1.94 11.88
N GLY A 120 -7.39 2.12 12.26
CA GLY A 120 -7.82 2.26 13.65
C GLY A 120 -7.45 1.04 14.50
N VAL A 121 -7.62 -0.18 13.97
CA VAL A 121 -7.17 -1.42 14.63
C VAL A 121 -5.65 -1.41 14.82
N VAL A 122 -4.87 -0.97 13.83
CA VAL A 122 -3.41 -0.86 13.94
C VAL A 122 -3.00 0.15 15.02
N VAL A 123 -3.64 1.34 15.06
CA VAL A 123 -3.41 2.34 16.12
C VAL A 123 -3.64 1.74 17.49
N LEU A 124 -4.78 1.09 17.68
CA LEU A 124 -5.14 0.45 18.95
C LEU A 124 -4.13 -0.65 19.33
N ALA A 125 -3.74 -1.51 18.39
CA ALA A 125 -2.81 -2.59 18.65
C ALA A 125 -1.43 -2.08 19.11
N VAL A 126 -0.88 -1.06 18.44
CA VAL A 126 0.41 -0.46 18.84
C VAL A 126 0.30 0.23 20.21
N LEU A 127 -0.75 1.02 20.46
CA LEU A 127 -0.93 1.72 21.73
C LEU A 127 -1.14 0.75 22.91
N LEU A 128 -1.93 -0.30 22.73
CA LEU A 128 -2.14 -1.34 23.74
C LEU A 128 -0.85 -2.12 24.02
N GLY A 129 -0.08 -2.45 22.98
CA GLY A 129 1.24 -3.07 23.12
C GLY A 129 2.19 -2.19 23.96
N GLN A 130 2.26 -0.90 23.65
CA GLN A 130 3.07 0.07 24.41
C GLN A 130 2.60 0.21 25.89
N ALA A 131 1.29 0.25 26.10
CA ALA A 131 0.72 0.32 27.46
C ALA A 131 1.07 -0.95 28.26
N ALA A 132 1.00 -2.11 27.63
CA ALA A 132 1.35 -3.39 28.24
C ALA A 132 2.83 -3.45 28.62
N GLN A 133 3.73 -3.01 27.74
CA GLN A 133 5.16 -2.96 28.04
C GLN A 133 5.46 -2.05 29.24
N ARG A 134 4.81 -0.87 29.35
CA ARG A 134 4.96 0.05 30.48
C ARG A 134 4.43 -0.50 31.80
N ALA A 135 3.41 -1.36 31.75
CA ALA A 135 2.81 -2.00 32.91
C ALA A 135 3.58 -3.25 33.40
N GLY A 136 4.76 -3.52 32.86
CA GLY A 136 5.57 -4.69 33.24
C GLY A 136 5.14 -6.01 32.57
N GLY A 137 4.44 -5.92 31.46
CA GLY A 137 3.88 -7.02 30.71
C GLY A 137 2.38 -7.17 30.89
N ALA A 138 1.63 -7.28 29.79
CA ALA A 138 0.18 -7.49 29.83
C ALA A 138 -0.17 -8.93 30.22
N PRO A 139 -1.39 -9.18 30.75
CA PRO A 139 -1.93 -10.53 30.81
C PRO A 139 -1.88 -11.20 29.45
N ALA A 140 -1.36 -12.41 29.39
CA ALA A 140 -1.10 -13.17 28.16
C ALA A 140 -2.21 -13.15 27.07
N PRO A 141 -3.52 -13.11 27.39
CA PRO A 141 -4.59 -13.10 26.40
C PRO A 141 -4.69 -11.85 25.53
N LEU A 142 -4.11 -10.72 25.97
CA LEU A 142 -4.12 -9.47 25.21
C LEU A 142 -2.81 -9.24 24.42
N GLN A 143 -1.79 -10.08 24.64
CA GLN A 143 -0.49 -9.93 24.00
C GLN A 143 -0.32 -10.79 22.77
N ALA A 144 -0.73 -12.05 22.83
CA ALA A 144 -0.63 -12.96 21.70
C ALA A 144 -1.62 -14.12 21.81
N LEU A 145 -2.13 -14.57 20.66
CA LEU A 145 -2.80 -15.85 20.47
C LEU A 145 -1.76 -16.97 20.51
N PRO A 146 -2.19 -18.26 20.57
CA PRO A 146 -1.27 -19.38 20.42
C PRO A 146 -0.39 -19.23 19.19
N GLY A 147 0.93 -19.39 19.34
CA GLY A 147 1.91 -19.21 18.27
C GLY A 147 2.52 -17.80 18.17
N GLY A 148 2.29 -16.93 19.16
CA GLY A 148 2.85 -15.56 19.14
C GLY A 148 2.07 -14.54 18.32
N ILE A 149 0.98 -14.94 17.67
CA ILE A 149 0.18 -14.11 16.76
C ILE A 149 -0.59 -13.06 17.55
N GLY A 150 -0.52 -11.80 17.12
CA GLY A 150 -1.30 -10.73 17.72
C GLY A 150 -2.82 -10.87 17.50
N PRO A 151 -3.68 -10.50 18.47
CA PRO A 151 -5.14 -10.60 18.34
C PRO A 151 -5.70 -9.72 17.23
N GLN A 152 -4.98 -8.67 16.82
CA GLN A 152 -5.32 -7.81 15.67
C GLN A 152 -5.16 -8.52 14.32
N THR A 153 -4.33 -9.55 14.22
CA THR A 153 -4.02 -10.24 12.97
C THR A 153 -5.23 -10.93 12.33
N PRO A 154 -5.98 -11.82 13.03
CA PRO A 154 -7.20 -12.36 12.46
C PRO A 154 -8.25 -11.29 12.18
N LEU A 155 -8.34 -10.23 13.00
CA LEU A 155 -9.28 -9.14 12.78
C LEU A 155 -8.95 -8.38 11.49
N LEU A 156 -7.69 -8.03 11.24
CA LEU A 156 -7.26 -7.37 10.00
C LEU A 156 -7.53 -8.23 8.77
N LEU A 157 -7.25 -9.54 8.83
CA LEU A 157 -7.52 -10.45 7.71
C LEU A 157 -9.03 -10.57 7.43
N VAL A 158 -9.86 -10.68 8.47
CA VAL A 158 -11.32 -10.73 8.32
C VAL A 158 -11.84 -9.41 7.74
N LEU A 159 -11.40 -8.26 8.26
CA LEU A 159 -11.79 -6.95 7.75
C LEU A 159 -11.39 -6.78 6.28
N TYR A 160 -10.18 -7.22 5.90
CA TYR A 160 -9.73 -7.20 4.51
C TYR A 160 -10.63 -8.05 3.60
N LEU A 161 -10.93 -9.29 3.98
CA LEU A 161 -11.80 -10.18 3.20
C LEU A 161 -13.23 -9.62 3.08
N VAL A 162 -13.76 -9.05 4.16
CA VAL A 162 -15.07 -8.39 4.16
C VAL A 162 -15.04 -7.17 3.25
N ALA A 163 -13.99 -6.34 3.32
CA ALA A 163 -13.82 -5.18 2.46
C ALA A 163 -13.80 -5.56 0.98
N VAL A 164 -12.95 -6.51 0.58
CA VAL A 164 -12.85 -7.01 -0.80
C VAL A 164 -14.21 -7.54 -1.29
N ARG A 165 -14.90 -8.33 -0.46
CA ARG A 165 -16.23 -8.86 -0.79
C ARG A 165 -17.29 -7.75 -0.92
N ALA A 166 -17.29 -6.76 -0.02
CA ALA A 166 -18.24 -5.65 -0.04
C ALA A 166 -18.04 -4.75 -1.27
N ILE A 167 -16.77 -4.41 -1.57
CA ILE A 167 -16.42 -3.63 -2.76
C ILE A 167 -16.84 -4.38 -4.03
N PHE A 168 -16.49 -5.69 -4.11
CA PHE A 168 -16.89 -6.51 -5.25
C PHE A 168 -18.39 -6.55 -5.48
N ARG A 169 -19.20 -6.74 -4.43
CA ARG A 169 -20.66 -6.76 -4.54
C ARG A 169 -21.21 -5.40 -4.98
N HIS A 170 -20.74 -4.33 -4.37
CA HIS A 170 -21.18 -2.98 -4.69
C HIS A 170 -20.92 -2.62 -6.17
N GLU A 171 -19.81 -3.07 -6.73
CA GLU A 171 -19.43 -2.85 -8.12
C GLU A 171 -20.17 -3.78 -9.09
N SER A 172 -20.37 -5.06 -8.72
CA SER A 172 -21.06 -6.03 -9.56
C SER A 172 -22.55 -5.68 -9.72
N ASP A 173 -23.19 -5.15 -8.69
CA ASP A 173 -24.59 -4.68 -8.76
C ASP A 173 -24.73 -3.50 -9.73
N GLY A 174 -23.68 -2.66 -9.88
CA GLY A 174 -23.62 -1.59 -10.87
C GLY A 174 -23.27 -2.06 -12.30
N ALA A 175 -22.52 -3.16 -12.45
CA ALA A 175 -21.99 -3.65 -13.72
C ALA A 175 -22.88 -4.72 -14.41
N ALA A 176 -23.87 -5.28 -13.74
CA ALA A 176 -24.74 -6.35 -14.27
C ALA A 176 -25.51 -5.95 -15.55
N ALA A 177 -25.52 -4.65 -15.90
CA ALA A 177 -26.16 -4.12 -17.11
C ALA A 177 -25.29 -4.19 -18.38
N SER A 178 -24.02 -4.60 -18.34
CA SER A 178 -23.06 -4.44 -19.45
C SER A 178 -22.25 -5.69 -19.85
N ALA A 179 -22.53 -6.87 -19.30
CA ALA A 179 -21.75 -8.07 -19.56
C ALA A 179 -22.05 -8.69 -20.95
N THR A 180 -21.16 -8.50 -21.90
CA THR A 180 -21.07 -9.31 -23.14
C THR A 180 -20.34 -10.62 -22.84
N ALA A 181 -20.93 -11.75 -23.25
CA ALA A 181 -20.33 -13.07 -23.07
C ALA A 181 -18.96 -13.17 -23.81
N PRO A 182 -17.93 -13.81 -23.20
CA PRO A 182 -16.64 -13.98 -23.85
C PRO A 182 -16.74 -14.86 -25.11
N ALA A 183 -16.06 -14.46 -26.17
CA ALA A 183 -15.92 -15.27 -27.38
C ALA A 183 -15.03 -16.51 -27.10
N PRO A 184 -15.27 -17.65 -27.79
CA PRO A 184 -14.47 -18.88 -27.60
C PRO A 184 -13.00 -18.62 -27.91
N ALA A 185 -12.11 -18.96 -26.98
CA ALA A 185 -10.67 -18.78 -27.11
C ALA A 185 -10.07 -19.77 -28.12
N ASP A 186 -9.58 -19.27 -29.26
CA ASP A 186 -8.83 -20.05 -30.23
C ASP A 186 -7.37 -20.32 -29.79
N ALA A 187 -6.63 -21.14 -30.54
CA ALA A 187 -5.26 -21.52 -30.24
C ALA A 187 -4.30 -20.31 -30.18
N ARG A 188 -4.55 -19.27 -31.02
CA ARG A 188 -3.74 -18.03 -31.05
C ARG A 188 -3.98 -17.18 -29.78
N HIS A 189 -5.21 -17.14 -29.30
CA HIS A 189 -5.56 -16.45 -28.05
C HIS A 189 -4.85 -17.10 -26.84
N ARG A 190 -4.87 -18.43 -26.76
CA ARG A 190 -4.16 -19.20 -25.71
C ARG A 190 -2.65 -18.99 -25.75
N ALA A 191 -2.05 -18.96 -26.94
CA ALA A 191 -0.61 -18.71 -27.09
C ALA A 191 -0.21 -17.30 -26.64
N ARG A 192 -1.01 -16.27 -26.96
CA ARG A 192 -0.81 -14.89 -26.49
C ARG A 192 -0.92 -14.80 -24.98
N LEU A 193 -1.97 -15.39 -24.38
CA LEU A 193 -2.18 -15.42 -22.93
C LEU A 193 -0.99 -16.08 -22.22
N ARG A 194 -0.48 -17.21 -22.73
CA ARG A 194 0.72 -17.86 -22.18
C ARG A 194 1.95 -16.93 -22.24
N GLY A 195 2.13 -16.19 -23.34
CA GLY A 195 3.21 -15.21 -23.47
C GLY A 195 3.12 -14.09 -22.43
N HIS A 196 1.92 -13.54 -22.18
CA HIS A 196 1.69 -12.54 -21.13
C HIS A 196 1.93 -13.15 -19.74
N ALA A 197 1.43 -14.35 -19.45
CA ALA A 197 1.62 -15.03 -18.18
C ALA A 197 3.10 -15.30 -17.85
N LEU A 198 3.91 -15.70 -18.84
CA LEU A 198 5.35 -15.91 -18.63
C LEU A 198 6.10 -14.60 -18.33
N ARG A 199 5.80 -13.52 -19.07
CA ARG A 199 6.39 -12.20 -18.81
C ARG A 199 5.95 -11.63 -17.45
N PHE A 200 4.67 -11.82 -17.10
CA PHE A 200 4.15 -11.50 -15.78
C PHE A 200 4.90 -12.25 -14.67
N ALA A 201 5.04 -13.57 -14.79
CA ALA A 201 5.74 -14.40 -13.80
C ALA A 201 7.22 -13.98 -13.65
N PHE A 202 7.90 -13.67 -14.77
CA PHE A 202 9.27 -13.19 -14.73
C PHE A 202 9.38 -11.82 -14.03
N ALA A 203 8.49 -10.87 -14.36
CA ALA A 203 8.47 -9.56 -13.72
C ALA A 203 8.14 -9.66 -12.22
N ALA A 204 7.18 -10.54 -11.84
CA ALA A 204 6.86 -10.83 -10.45
C ALA A 204 8.05 -11.40 -9.69
N LEU A 205 8.78 -12.34 -10.29
CA LEU A 205 9.99 -12.90 -9.68
C LEU A 205 11.06 -11.83 -9.42
N VAL A 206 11.29 -10.94 -10.39
CA VAL A 206 12.26 -9.84 -10.22
C VAL A 206 11.83 -8.90 -9.09
N VAL A 207 10.55 -8.54 -9.04
CA VAL A 207 9.97 -7.68 -7.97
C VAL A 207 10.11 -8.34 -6.61
N LEU A 208 9.77 -9.63 -6.50
CA LEU A 208 9.89 -10.39 -5.25
C LEU A 208 11.35 -10.46 -4.77
N LEU A 209 12.29 -10.82 -5.64
CA LEU A 209 13.71 -10.93 -5.27
C LEU A 209 14.30 -9.57 -4.87
N ALA A 210 13.95 -8.49 -5.59
CA ALA A 210 14.38 -7.14 -5.25
C ALA A 210 13.73 -6.67 -3.92
N GLY A 211 12.43 -6.93 -3.72
CA GLY A 211 11.72 -6.65 -2.48
C GLY A 211 12.30 -7.39 -1.28
N MET A 212 12.66 -8.67 -1.45
CA MET A 212 13.32 -9.46 -0.39
C MET A 212 14.72 -8.93 -0.03
N ARG A 213 15.46 -8.36 -0.97
CA ARG A 213 16.78 -7.77 -0.68
C ARG A 213 16.68 -6.40 -0.01
N LEU A 214 15.62 -5.65 -0.29
CA LEU A 214 15.45 -4.25 0.10
C LEU A 214 15.58 -3.99 1.62
N PRO A 215 14.97 -4.78 2.55
CA PRO A 215 15.08 -4.54 3.99
C PRO A 215 16.50 -4.64 4.53
N PHE A 216 17.33 -5.53 4.00
CA PHE A 216 18.73 -5.65 4.39
C PHE A 216 19.51 -4.38 4.03
N VAL A 217 19.37 -3.91 2.79
CA VAL A 217 20.01 -2.68 2.33
C VAL A 217 19.45 -1.45 3.07
N ALA A 218 18.15 -1.42 3.35
CA ALA A 218 17.52 -0.37 4.14
C ALA A 218 18.09 -0.30 5.56
N THR A 219 18.33 -1.44 6.20
CA THR A 219 18.96 -1.51 7.52
C THR A 219 20.41 -1.04 7.47
N GLU A 220 21.17 -1.41 6.44
CA GLU A 220 22.55 -0.91 6.22
C GLU A 220 22.55 0.63 6.05
N VAL A 221 21.61 1.19 5.28
CA VAL A 221 21.44 2.65 5.12
C VAL A 221 21.08 3.31 6.44
N ALA A 222 20.13 2.74 7.19
CA ALA A 222 19.71 3.25 8.50
C ALA A 222 20.92 3.36 9.45
N GLN A 223 21.71 2.29 9.57
CA GLN A 223 22.90 2.24 10.41
C GLN A 223 23.96 3.25 9.95
N ALA A 224 24.23 3.33 8.64
CA ALA A 224 25.24 4.21 8.07
C ALA A 224 24.91 5.70 8.25
N MET A 225 23.61 6.04 8.26
CA MET A 225 23.10 7.41 8.42
C MET A 225 22.75 7.77 9.87
N GLY A 226 22.73 6.80 10.79
CA GLY A 226 22.22 6.99 12.15
C GLY A 226 20.72 7.26 12.18
N TRP A 227 19.95 6.74 11.21
CA TRP A 227 18.50 6.91 11.12
C TRP A 227 17.76 5.73 11.74
N SER A 228 16.55 5.99 12.26
CA SER A 228 15.71 4.92 12.80
C SER A 228 15.17 4.00 11.69
N GLY A 229 14.96 2.73 12.03
CA GLY A 229 14.29 1.79 11.14
C GLY A 229 12.87 2.22 10.78
N SER A 230 12.18 2.89 11.70
CA SER A 230 10.84 3.46 11.46
C SER A 230 10.87 4.54 10.37
N LEU A 231 11.83 5.46 10.42
CA LEU A 231 11.99 6.51 9.39
C LEU A 231 12.34 5.88 8.04
N VAL A 232 13.33 4.99 8.01
CA VAL A 232 13.81 4.38 6.76
C VAL A 232 12.71 3.50 6.15
N GLY A 233 11.99 2.72 6.94
CA GLY A 233 10.86 1.92 6.48
C GLY A 233 9.74 2.78 5.90
N THR A 234 9.29 3.80 6.64
CA THR A 234 8.12 4.61 6.28
C THR A 234 8.39 5.56 5.10
N VAL A 235 9.59 6.09 4.97
CA VAL A 235 9.90 7.09 3.92
C VAL A 235 10.60 6.46 2.74
N PHE A 236 11.68 5.72 2.97
CA PHE A 236 12.54 5.25 1.88
C PHE A 236 12.09 3.91 1.30
N VAL A 237 11.85 2.90 2.16
CA VAL A 237 11.42 1.58 1.68
C VAL A 237 10.03 1.71 1.04
N ALA A 238 9.09 2.34 1.72
CA ALA A 238 7.75 2.57 1.20
C ALA A 238 7.75 3.34 -0.13
N ALA A 239 8.55 4.40 -0.28
CA ALA A 239 8.63 5.14 -1.54
C ALA A 239 9.13 4.26 -2.70
N VAL A 240 10.04 3.31 -2.44
CA VAL A 240 10.55 2.38 -3.46
C VAL A 240 9.54 1.31 -3.81
N THR A 241 8.91 0.71 -2.82
CA THR A 241 7.96 -0.38 -3.03
C THR A 241 6.67 0.10 -3.69
N THR A 242 6.23 1.34 -3.43
CA THR A 242 5.03 1.95 -4.08
C THR A 242 5.28 2.49 -5.50
N LEU A 243 6.48 2.36 -6.07
CA LEU A 243 6.73 2.78 -7.46
C LEU A 243 5.81 2.11 -8.49
N PRO A 244 5.46 0.81 -8.38
CA PRO A 244 4.50 0.17 -9.27
C PRO A 244 3.12 0.83 -9.21
N GLU A 245 2.61 1.11 -8.00
CA GLU A 245 1.32 1.79 -7.79
C GLU A 245 1.30 3.17 -8.44
N MET A 246 2.38 3.94 -8.27
CA MET A 246 2.52 5.25 -8.91
C MET A 246 2.52 5.15 -10.42
N ALA A 247 3.22 4.16 -10.98
CA ALA A 247 3.28 3.94 -12.43
C ALA A 247 1.91 3.59 -13.02
N VAL A 248 1.14 2.69 -12.36
CA VAL A 248 -0.24 2.35 -12.72
C VAL A 248 -1.13 3.57 -12.66
N THR A 249 -1.10 4.29 -11.54
CA THR A 249 -1.92 5.47 -11.32
C THR A 249 -1.66 6.54 -12.39
N LEU A 250 -0.39 6.83 -12.72
CA LEU A 250 -0.03 7.76 -13.78
C LEU A 250 -0.50 7.27 -15.17
N SER A 251 -0.42 5.96 -15.44
CA SER A 251 -0.91 5.38 -16.68
C SER A 251 -2.43 5.50 -16.79
N ALA A 252 -3.16 5.23 -15.71
CA ALA A 252 -4.61 5.37 -15.63
C ALA A 252 -5.06 6.81 -15.88
N ILE A 253 -4.36 7.81 -15.31
CA ILE A 253 -4.63 9.23 -15.57
C ILE A 253 -4.46 9.56 -17.05
N ARG A 254 -3.38 9.08 -17.69
CA ARG A 254 -3.10 9.36 -19.11
C ARG A 254 -4.19 8.85 -20.06
N ILE A 255 -4.84 7.74 -19.73
CA ILE A 255 -5.95 7.18 -20.52
C ILE A 255 -7.33 7.66 -20.05
N GLY A 256 -7.40 8.56 -19.07
CA GLY A 256 -8.65 9.11 -18.53
C GLY A 256 -9.41 8.17 -17.59
N ALA A 257 -8.80 7.08 -17.13
CA ALA A 257 -9.41 6.10 -16.23
C ALA A 257 -9.19 6.48 -14.75
N LEU A 258 -9.82 7.57 -14.29
CA LEU A 258 -9.60 8.13 -12.96
C LEU A 258 -10.04 7.19 -11.83
N ASP A 259 -11.14 6.46 -12.02
CA ASP A 259 -11.60 5.49 -11.03
C ASP A 259 -10.61 4.33 -10.85
N LEU A 260 -9.91 3.92 -11.92
CA LEU A 260 -8.81 2.98 -11.82
C LEU A 260 -7.64 3.55 -11.02
N ALA A 261 -7.29 4.83 -11.22
CA ALA A 261 -6.22 5.49 -10.48
C ALA A 261 -6.50 5.57 -8.98
N VAL A 262 -7.69 6.03 -8.60
CA VAL A 262 -8.10 6.15 -7.19
C VAL A 262 -8.30 4.77 -6.56
N GLY A 263 -8.93 3.85 -7.28
CA GLY A 263 -9.16 2.47 -6.84
C GLY A 263 -7.86 1.71 -6.59
N ASN A 264 -6.83 1.88 -7.43
CA ASN A 264 -5.52 1.30 -7.24
C ASN A 264 -4.88 1.78 -5.93
N LEU A 265 -4.85 3.08 -5.67
CA LEU A 265 -4.23 3.65 -4.46
C LEU A 265 -4.94 3.22 -3.17
N LEU A 266 -6.29 3.29 -3.15
CA LEU A 266 -7.08 2.91 -1.98
C LEU A 266 -7.13 1.38 -1.78
N GLY A 267 -7.15 0.61 -2.87
CA GLY A 267 -7.09 -0.84 -2.84
C GLY A 267 -5.75 -1.36 -2.33
N SER A 268 -4.63 -0.76 -2.78
CA SER A 268 -3.30 -1.06 -2.26
C SER A 268 -3.19 -0.75 -0.76
N ASN A 269 -3.84 0.31 -0.27
CA ASN A 269 -3.87 0.61 1.16
C ASN A 269 -4.56 -0.50 1.97
N LEU A 270 -5.69 -1.05 1.48
CA LEU A 270 -6.33 -2.19 2.12
C LEU A 270 -5.41 -3.41 2.18
N PHE A 271 -4.71 -3.69 1.08
CA PHE A 271 -3.80 -4.83 1.03
C PHE A 271 -2.55 -4.61 1.89
N ASN A 272 -1.99 -3.39 1.95
CA ASN A 272 -0.88 -3.05 2.85
C ASN A 272 -1.22 -3.29 4.33
N LEU A 273 -2.47 -3.07 4.73
CA LEU A 273 -2.93 -3.38 6.08
C LEU A 273 -3.12 -4.90 6.31
N ALA A 274 -3.47 -5.66 5.26
CA ALA A 274 -3.44 -7.12 5.31
C ALA A 274 -2.00 -7.66 5.34
N ILE A 275 -1.04 -7.00 4.70
CA ILE A 275 0.40 -7.34 4.79
C ILE A 275 0.88 -7.27 6.25
N LEU A 276 0.47 -6.27 7.04
CA LEU A 276 0.82 -6.23 8.48
C LEU A 276 0.37 -7.48 9.23
N ALA A 277 -0.79 -8.02 8.89
CA ALA A 277 -1.26 -9.27 9.46
C ALA A 277 -0.44 -10.48 8.98
N ILE A 278 -0.03 -10.48 7.71
CA ILE A 278 0.85 -11.51 7.16
C ILE A 278 2.24 -11.41 7.80
N ASP A 279 2.80 -10.22 7.94
CA ASP A 279 4.09 -10.00 8.58
C ASP A 279 4.09 -10.50 10.03
N ASP A 280 2.99 -10.30 10.79
CA ASP A 280 2.83 -10.82 12.14
C ASP A 280 2.87 -12.37 12.18
N LEU A 281 2.34 -13.06 11.17
CA LEU A 281 2.42 -14.54 11.06
C LEU A 281 3.85 -15.05 10.84
N PHE A 282 4.72 -14.25 10.23
CA PHE A 282 6.12 -14.57 9.98
C PHE A 282 7.08 -13.97 11.00
N HIS A 283 6.57 -13.16 11.94
CA HIS A 283 7.39 -12.56 12.99
C HIS A 283 7.76 -13.62 14.05
N PRO A 284 9.07 -13.80 14.38
CA PRO A 284 9.50 -14.85 15.30
C PRO A 284 9.25 -14.53 16.78
N GLY A 285 8.83 -13.29 17.09
CA GLY A 285 8.57 -12.81 18.45
C GLY A 285 7.14 -13.05 18.93
N ALA A 286 6.70 -12.19 19.84
CA ALA A 286 5.29 -12.04 20.19
C ALA A 286 4.58 -11.21 19.10
N SER A 287 3.42 -10.59 19.41
CA SER A 287 2.71 -9.75 18.42
C SER A 287 3.59 -8.65 17.83
N LEU A 288 3.76 -8.64 16.51
CA LEU A 288 4.56 -7.64 15.78
C LEU A 288 4.20 -6.20 16.18
N LEU A 289 2.89 -5.86 16.18
CA LEU A 289 2.44 -4.50 16.49
C LEU A 289 2.59 -4.13 17.97
N ALA A 290 2.79 -5.10 18.85
CA ALA A 290 3.09 -4.83 20.26
C ALA A 290 4.58 -4.54 20.51
N GLU A 291 5.47 -5.00 19.64
CA GLU A 291 6.94 -4.87 19.80
C GLU A 291 7.52 -3.65 19.07
N VAL A 292 6.83 -3.11 18.06
CA VAL A 292 7.34 -1.99 17.28
C VAL A 292 7.26 -0.65 18.00
N SER A 293 7.99 0.34 17.51
CA SER A 293 8.01 1.70 18.02
C SER A 293 6.62 2.35 18.08
N ALA A 294 6.36 3.10 19.15
CA ALA A 294 5.14 3.89 19.30
C ALA A 294 4.89 4.89 18.18
N VAL A 295 5.92 5.32 17.46
CA VAL A 295 5.81 6.26 16.33
C VAL A 295 4.96 5.70 15.19
N HIS A 296 4.85 4.36 15.07
CA HIS A 296 3.96 3.74 14.08
C HIS A 296 2.47 3.98 14.38
N ALA A 297 2.08 4.14 15.66
CA ALA A 297 0.73 4.58 15.99
C ALA A 297 0.47 6.00 15.48
N THR A 298 1.47 6.89 15.51
CA THR A 298 1.35 8.24 14.93
C THR A 298 1.18 8.17 13.42
N THR A 299 1.99 7.37 12.71
CA THR A 299 1.85 7.17 11.27
C THR A 299 0.48 6.60 10.89
N ALA A 300 0.01 5.58 11.61
CA ALA A 300 -1.32 5.00 11.39
C ALA A 300 -2.44 6.02 11.68
N ALA A 301 -2.33 6.81 12.75
CA ALA A 301 -3.30 7.87 13.07
C ALA A 301 -3.32 8.97 12.00
N VAL A 302 -2.16 9.39 11.50
CA VAL A 302 -2.07 10.32 10.36
C VAL A 302 -2.74 9.72 9.13
N ALA A 303 -2.51 8.44 8.84
CA ALA A 303 -3.17 7.76 7.72
C ALA A 303 -4.70 7.70 7.88
N VAL A 304 -5.23 7.52 9.11
CA VAL A 304 -6.67 7.63 9.41
C VAL A 304 -7.19 9.02 9.04
N VAL A 305 -6.50 10.08 9.48
CA VAL A 305 -6.90 11.47 9.20
C VAL A 305 -6.83 11.76 7.69
N MET A 306 -5.77 11.33 7.01
CA MET A 306 -5.62 11.46 5.55
C MET A 306 -6.74 10.72 4.80
N THR A 307 -7.09 9.51 5.24
CA THR A 307 -8.19 8.73 4.68
C THR A 307 -9.53 9.44 4.91
N GLY A 308 -9.77 9.96 6.12
CA GLY A 308 -10.95 10.78 6.41
C GLY A 308 -11.04 12.02 5.53
N LEU A 309 -9.92 12.69 5.29
CA LEU A 309 -9.85 13.85 4.39
C LEU A 309 -10.18 13.47 2.94
N ALA A 310 -9.69 12.32 2.46
CA ALA A 310 -10.04 11.80 1.14
C ALA A 310 -11.54 11.45 1.04
N VAL A 311 -12.12 10.82 2.08
CA VAL A 311 -13.57 10.53 2.16
C VAL A 311 -14.40 11.82 2.09
N VAL A 312 -14.02 12.84 2.87
CA VAL A 312 -14.68 14.16 2.82
C VAL A 312 -14.56 14.76 1.42
N GLY A 313 -13.41 14.66 0.77
CA GLY A 313 -13.20 15.11 -0.60
C GLY A 313 -14.13 14.42 -1.60
N LEU A 314 -14.22 13.09 -1.54
CA LEU A 314 -15.05 12.27 -2.43
C LEU A 314 -16.56 12.51 -2.20
N PHE A 315 -16.97 12.76 -0.96
CA PHE A 315 -18.35 13.02 -0.61
C PHE A 315 -18.77 14.46 -0.92
N TYR A 316 -18.00 15.45 -0.45
CA TYR A 316 -18.33 16.88 -0.58
C TYR A 316 -18.10 17.42 -1.99
N ARG A 317 -17.20 16.81 -2.79
CA ARG A 317 -16.92 17.16 -4.19
C ARG A 317 -16.59 18.64 -4.39
N PRO A 318 -15.54 19.19 -3.78
CA PRO A 318 -15.23 20.61 -3.79
C PRO A 318 -15.04 21.12 -5.23
N GLN A 319 -15.58 22.32 -5.51
CA GLN A 319 -15.52 22.93 -6.84
C GLN A 319 -14.30 23.83 -7.01
N GLN A 320 -13.80 24.37 -5.92
CA GLN A 320 -12.75 25.38 -5.95
C GLN A 320 -11.36 24.74 -5.90
N ARG A 321 -10.47 25.19 -6.78
CA ARG A 321 -9.04 24.93 -6.73
C ARG A 321 -8.31 26.18 -6.22
N LEU A 322 -7.47 26.02 -5.21
CA LEU A 322 -6.54 27.06 -4.78
C LEU A 322 -5.53 27.32 -5.93
N LEU A 323 -5.27 28.58 -6.23
CA LEU A 323 -4.38 28.98 -7.32
C LEU A 323 -4.73 28.35 -8.68
N ARG A 324 -5.99 27.91 -8.88
CA ARG A 324 -6.46 27.20 -10.07
C ARG A 324 -5.77 25.84 -10.34
N ALA A 325 -4.95 25.35 -9.40
CA ALA A 325 -4.14 24.14 -9.58
C ALA A 325 -4.59 22.97 -8.70
N VAL A 326 -4.71 23.18 -7.38
CA VAL A 326 -4.85 22.09 -6.39
C VAL A 326 -6.03 22.36 -5.46
N GLY A 327 -6.80 21.31 -5.13
CA GLY A 327 -7.88 21.38 -4.14
C GLY A 327 -7.33 21.47 -2.69
N TRP A 328 -8.11 22.05 -1.77
CA TRP A 328 -7.74 22.11 -0.34
C TRP A 328 -7.53 20.72 0.27
N VAL A 329 -8.24 19.68 -0.20
CA VAL A 329 -8.06 18.29 0.21
C VAL A 329 -6.64 17.83 -0.09
N SER A 330 -6.15 18.10 -1.31
CA SER A 330 -4.81 17.71 -1.74
C SER A 330 -3.71 18.43 -0.95
N ILE A 331 -3.91 19.70 -0.62
CA ILE A 331 -3.00 20.46 0.25
C ILE A 331 -2.96 19.82 1.65
N GLY A 332 -4.12 19.47 2.19
CA GLY A 332 -4.22 18.78 3.49
C GLY A 332 -3.50 17.44 3.51
N LEU A 333 -3.63 16.63 2.43
CA LEU A 333 -2.92 15.36 2.31
C LEU A 333 -1.40 15.53 2.30
N VAL A 334 -0.88 16.49 1.54
CA VAL A 334 0.57 16.78 1.50
C VAL A 334 1.06 17.31 2.85
N ALA A 335 0.30 18.20 3.50
CA ALA A 335 0.65 18.74 4.80
C ALA A 335 0.70 17.64 5.88
N LEU A 336 -0.27 16.73 5.89
CA LEU A 336 -0.29 15.59 6.81
C LEU A 336 0.85 14.60 6.54
N TYR A 337 1.19 14.36 5.27
CA TYR A 337 2.36 13.57 4.92
C TYR A 337 3.66 14.20 5.44
N ALA A 338 3.85 15.51 5.22
CA ALA A 338 5.00 16.26 5.71
C ALA A 338 5.07 16.24 7.26
N LEU A 339 3.93 16.39 7.94
CA LEU A 339 3.83 16.25 9.39
C LEU A 339 4.29 14.86 9.86
N ASN A 340 3.83 13.79 9.17
CA ASN A 340 4.25 12.43 9.49
C ASN A 340 5.76 12.23 9.34
N VAL A 341 6.35 12.69 8.24
CA VAL A 341 7.81 12.59 8.01
C VAL A 341 8.58 13.36 9.09
N THR A 342 8.11 14.56 9.45
CA THR A 342 8.71 15.37 10.52
C THR A 342 8.62 14.66 11.88
N ALA A 343 7.46 14.09 12.21
CA ALA A 343 7.28 13.33 13.45
C ALA A 343 8.21 12.12 13.52
N LEU A 344 8.37 11.38 12.43
CA LEU A 344 9.30 10.24 12.34
C LEU A 344 10.77 10.69 12.53
N GLY A 345 11.15 11.82 11.97
CA GLY A 345 12.51 12.36 12.10
C GLY A 345 12.83 12.87 13.51
N LEU A 346 11.82 13.38 14.23
CA LEU A 346 12.00 13.95 15.58
C LEU A 346 11.82 12.91 16.71
N TYR A 347 10.91 11.95 16.54
CA TYR A 347 10.47 11.02 17.59
C TYR A 347 10.66 9.54 17.23
N GLY A 348 11.11 9.23 16.02
CA GLY A 348 11.49 7.88 15.65
C GLY A 348 12.76 7.46 16.38
N PRO A 349 12.74 6.34 17.16
CA PRO A 349 13.91 5.84 17.87
C PRO A 349 14.97 5.29 16.92
#